data_269809806ad0633e4a73b11e851be764
#
_entry.id   269809806ad0633e4a73b11e851be764
#
_cell.length_a   1.000
_cell.length_b   1.000
_cell.length_c   1.000
_cell.angle_alpha   90.00
_cell.angle_beta   90.00
_cell.angle_gamma   90.00
#
_symmetry.space_group_name_H-M   'P 1'
#
loop_
_entity.id
_entity.type
_entity.pdbx_description
1 polymer ?
#
loop_
_entity_poly.entity_id
_entity_poly.type
_entity_poly.pdbx_seq_one_letter_code
_entity_poly.pdbx_strand_id
1 'polypeptide(L)'
;MTYIAKPKFHHPALPTNALGFTHRDYEGAISTLCAGCGHDSISAAIIQACFELDLPPHRVAKLSGIGCSSKTPTYFLGSSHGFNTVHGRMPSVLTGANLANRDLIYLGVSGDGDSASIGFGQFAHAIRRGVNMVYIVENNGVYGLTKGQFSATSDPGSKSKRGVVNHDQSCLLYTSPSPRDCS
;
A
#
# COMPACT_ATOMS: atom_id res chain seq x y z
N MET A 1 18.91 26.22 -14.62
CA MET A 1 19.82 25.04 -14.47
C MET A 1 19.40 24.01 -15.49
N THR A 2 20.27 23.68 -16.39
CA THR A 2 20.04 22.57 -17.34
C THR A 2 20.24 21.25 -16.61
N TYR A 3 19.17 20.52 -16.37
CA TYR A 3 19.25 19.16 -15.83
C TYR A 3 19.63 18.21 -16.95
N ILE A 4 20.80 17.62 -16.87
CA ILE A 4 21.23 16.55 -17.79
C ILE A 4 20.77 15.23 -17.13
N ALA A 5 19.72 14.65 -17.68
CA ALA A 5 19.28 13.32 -17.28
C ALA A 5 20.40 12.30 -17.61
N LYS A 6 20.75 11.47 -16.64
CA LYS A 6 21.66 10.34 -16.89
C LYS A 6 20.99 9.37 -17.87
N PRO A 7 21.67 8.97 -18.95
CA PRO A 7 21.11 7.98 -19.86
C PRO A 7 20.87 6.66 -19.09
N LYS A 8 19.69 6.07 -19.30
CA LYS A 8 19.38 4.73 -18.81
C LYS A 8 19.87 3.72 -19.85
N PHE A 9 20.84 2.92 -19.46
CA PHE A 9 21.35 1.86 -20.33
C PHE A 9 20.49 0.60 -20.13
N HIS A 10 19.91 0.10 -21.21
CA HIS A 10 19.18 -1.16 -21.24
C HIS A 10 19.94 -2.15 -22.11
N HIS A 11 19.99 -3.40 -21.70
CA HIS A 11 20.48 -4.46 -22.57
C HIS A 11 19.51 -4.62 -23.75
N PRO A 12 19.99 -4.59 -25.01
CA PRO A 12 19.11 -4.58 -26.18
C PRO A 12 18.22 -5.83 -26.32
N ALA A 13 18.55 -6.92 -25.63
CA ALA A 13 17.75 -8.15 -25.61
C ALA A 13 16.68 -8.19 -24.50
N LEU A 14 16.55 -7.14 -23.66
CA LEU A 14 15.47 -7.10 -22.67
C LEU A 14 14.13 -6.82 -23.37
N PRO A 15 13.07 -7.57 -23.01
CA PRO A 15 11.74 -7.30 -23.55
C PRO A 15 11.27 -5.92 -23.11
N THR A 16 10.71 -5.18 -24.06
CA THR A 16 10.08 -3.88 -23.82
C THR A 16 8.59 -3.97 -24.09
N ASN A 17 7.82 -3.17 -23.40
CA ASN A 17 6.40 -3.01 -23.66
C ASN A 17 6.14 -2.02 -24.82
N ALA A 18 4.87 -1.74 -25.14
CA ALA A 18 4.50 -0.85 -26.25
C ALA A 18 5.01 0.59 -26.08
N LEU A 19 5.32 1.03 -24.86
CA LEU A 19 5.92 2.32 -24.57
C LEU A 19 7.47 2.33 -24.70
N GLY A 20 8.07 1.18 -25.01
CA GLY A 20 9.54 1.02 -25.06
C GLY A 20 10.19 0.93 -23.67
N PHE A 21 9.41 0.75 -22.60
CA PHE A 21 9.92 0.54 -21.26
C PHE A 21 10.23 -0.93 -21.00
N THR A 22 11.30 -1.19 -20.26
CA THR A 22 11.60 -2.51 -19.71
C THR A 22 10.90 -2.70 -18.36
N HIS A 23 10.82 -3.94 -17.89
CA HIS A 23 10.31 -4.24 -16.54
C HIS A 23 11.01 -3.43 -15.43
N ARG A 24 12.32 -3.17 -15.59
CA ARG A 24 13.11 -2.34 -14.67
C ARG A 24 12.67 -0.88 -14.57
N ASP A 25 12.03 -0.35 -15.59
CA ASP A 25 11.51 1.03 -15.55
C ASP A 25 10.32 1.17 -14.61
N TYR A 26 9.70 0.05 -14.25
CA TYR A 26 8.61 -0.05 -13.28
C TYR A 26 9.07 -0.40 -11.87
N GLU A 27 10.35 -0.69 -11.66
CA GLU A 27 10.91 -0.93 -10.33
C GLU A 27 11.04 0.37 -9.53
N GLY A 28 11.13 0.24 -8.22
CA GLY A 28 11.42 1.31 -7.28
C GLY A 28 12.75 1.09 -6.56
N ALA A 29 12.77 1.46 -5.29
CA ALA A 29 13.92 1.22 -4.41
C ALA A 29 14.05 -0.28 -4.05
N ILE A 30 15.23 -0.67 -3.59
CA ILE A 30 15.45 -2.02 -3.05
C ILE A 30 14.61 -2.19 -1.78
N SER A 31 13.87 -3.29 -1.69
CA SER A 31 13.00 -3.59 -0.55
C SER A 31 13.80 -3.75 0.75
N THR A 32 13.22 -3.22 1.82
CA THR A 32 13.67 -3.40 3.21
C THR A 32 12.65 -4.19 4.04
N LEU A 33 11.70 -4.84 3.38
CA LEU A 33 10.71 -5.71 4.02
C LEU A 33 11.32 -7.07 4.39
N CYS A 34 10.63 -7.79 5.26
CA CYS A 34 11.10 -9.10 5.71
C CYS A 34 10.95 -10.13 4.59
N ALA A 35 11.98 -10.93 4.35
CA ALA A 35 11.91 -12.03 3.39
C ALA A 35 10.76 -12.99 3.75
N GLY A 36 9.96 -13.35 2.74
CA GLY A 36 8.86 -14.30 2.88
C GLY A 36 7.58 -13.74 3.50
N CYS A 37 7.49 -12.43 3.80
CA CYS A 37 6.25 -11.84 4.34
C CYS A 37 5.15 -11.59 3.29
N GLY A 38 5.43 -11.81 2.00
CA GLY A 38 4.47 -11.67 0.91
C GLY A 38 4.40 -10.26 0.29
N HIS A 39 4.78 -9.21 0.97
CA HIS A 39 4.71 -7.82 0.46
C HIS A 39 5.56 -7.62 -0.81
N ASP A 40 6.74 -8.24 -0.88
CA ASP A 40 7.59 -8.15 -2.09
C ASP A 40 6.95 -8.85 -3.29
N SER A 41 6.23 -9.94 -3.06
CA SER A 41 5.47 -10.62 -4.12
C SER A 41 4.33 -9.76 -4.64
N ILE A 42 3.66 -8.99 -3.76
CA ILE A 42 2.63 -8.02 -4.15
C ILE A 42 3.26 -6.90 -4.97
N SER A 43 4.40 -6.36 -4.53
CA SER A 43 5.14 -5.33 -5.29
C SER A 43 5.52 -5.83 -6.68
N ALA A 44 6.03 -7.06 -6.80
CA ALA A 44 6.37 -7.68 -8.09
C ALA A 44 5.14 -7.85 -8.99
N ALA A 45 4.00 -8.26 -8.43
CA ALA A 45 2.74 -8.38 -9.18
C ALA A 45 2.23 -7.02 -9.68
N ILE A 46 2.35 -5.96 -8.88
CA ILE A 46 2.00 -4.58 -9.31
C ILE A 46 2.90 -4.12 -10.45
N ILE A 47 4.22 -4.35 -10.35
CA ILE A 47 5.18 -4.02 -11.40
C ILE A 47 4.83 -4.75 -12.70
N GLN A 48 4.57 -6.05 -12.62
CA GLN A 48 4.20 -6.86 -13.78
C GLN A 48 2.90 -6.37 -14.42
N ALA A 49 1.86 -6.11 -13.63
CA ALA A 49 0.60 -5.60 -14.13
C ALA A 49 0.74 -4.23 -14.82
N CYS A 50 1.51 -3.32 -14.23
CA CYS A 50 1.75 -2.01 -14.84
C CYS A 50 2.56 -2.09 -16.13
N PHE A 51 3.52 -3.03 -16.21
CA PHE A 51 4.28 -3.31 -17.43
C PHE A 51 3.40 -3.87 -18.54
N GLU A 52 2.57 -4.87 -18.25
CA GLU A 52 1.66 -5.51 -19.21
C GLU A 52 0.54 -4.58 -19.71
N LEU A 53 0.10 -3.65 -18.86
CA LEU A 53 -0.92 -2.65 -19.20
C LEU A 53 -0.35 -1.41 -19.88
N ASP A 54 0.95 -1.40 -20.21
CA ASP A 54 1.61 -0.24 -20.81
C ASP A 54 1.36 1.08 -20.06
N LEU A 55 1.30 1.05 -18.73
CA LEU A 55 1.00 2.23 -17.93
C LEU A 55 2.22 3.16 -17.85
N PRO A 56 2.13 4.41 -18.30
CA PRO A 56 3.23 5.35 -18.11
C PRO A 56 3.40 5.65 -16.61
N PRO A 57 4.58 5.42 -15.99
CA PRO A 57 4.76 5.62 -14.55
C PRO A 57 4.37 7.01 -14.06
N HIS A 58 4.62 8.05 -14.83
CA HIS A 58 4.25 9.43 -14.50
C HIS A 58 2.72 9.69 -14.48
N ARG A 59 1.92 8.78 -15.04
CA ARG A 59 0.45 8.84 -14.99
C ARG A 59 -0.13 8.16 -13.75
N VAL A 60 0.72 7.59 -12.90
CA VAL A 60 0.31 6.88 -11.68
C VAL A 60 0.61 7.73 -10.45
N ALA A 61 -0.37 7.82 -9.56
CA ALA A 61 -0.22 8.36 -8.20
C ALA A 61 -0.45 7.24 -7.19
N LYS A 62 0.56 6.97 -6.38
CA LYS A 62 0.53 5.91 -5.36
C LYS A 62 0.53 6.52 -3.97
N LEU A 63 -0.36 6.04 -3.12
CA LEU A 63 -0.52 6.53 -1.75
C LEU A 63 -0.45 5.37 -0.77
N SER A 64 0.04 5.65 0.43
CA SER A 64 0.06 4.70 1.52
C SER A 64 -0.29 5.35 2.86
N GLY A 65 -0.68 4.52 3.81
CA GLY A 65 -0.86 4.91 5.22
C GLY A 65 0.40 4.70 6.05
N ILE A 66 0.27 4.05 7.20
CA ILE A 66 1.37 3.74 8.12
C ILE A 66 1.39 2.24 8.41
N GLY A 67 2.58 1.65 8.49
CA GLY A 67 2.80 0.23 8.74
C GLY A 67 3.85 -0.37 7.80
N CYS A 68 4.02 -1.69 7.81
CA CYS A 68 4.93 -2.37 6.89
C CYS A 68 4.50 -2.17 5.43
N SER A 69 3.21 -2.32 5.16
CA SER A 69 2.60 -2.12 3.84
C SER A 69 2.77 -0.70 3.30
N SER A 70 2.89 0.31 4.16
CA SER A 70 3.10 1.69 3.71
C SER A 70 4.47 1.93 3.09
N LYS A 71 5.41 0.99 3.25
CA LYS A 71 6.71 1.01 2.58
C LYS A 71 6.63 0.48 1.14
N THR A 72 5.66 -0.40 0.85
CA THR A 72 5.49 -1.08 -0.44
C THR A 72 5.49 -0.12 -1.64
N PRO A 73 4.80 1.05 -1.62
CA PRO A 73 4.84 1.99 -2.74
C PRO A 73 6.23 2.54 -3.07
N THR A 74 7.20 2.45 -2.17
CA THR A 74 8.59 2.85 -2.45
C THR A 74 9.29 1.87 -3.39
N TYR A 75 8.84 0.61 -3.45
CA TYR A 75 9.53 -0.49 -4.15
C TYR A 75 9.04 -0.73 -5.57
N PHE A 76 8.00 -0.04 -6.02
CA PHE A 76 7.51 -0.07 -7.39
C PHE A 76 7.32 1.33 -7.96
N LEU A 77 7.30 1.45 -9.29
CA LEU A 77 7.05 2.68 -10.03
C LEU A 77 7.84 3.89 -9.50
N GLY A 78 9.15 3.79 -9.46
CA GLY A 78 10.02 4.84 -8.90
C GLY A 78 9.86 6.22 -9.56
N SER A 79 9.36 6.27 -10.80
CA SER A 79 9.11 7.51 -11.56
C SER A 79 7.65 7.98 -11.51
N SER A 80 6.84 7.46 -10.59
CA SER A 80 5.45 7.88 -10.36
C SER A 80 5.35 8.96 -9.29
N HIS A 81 4.16 9.58 -9.16
CA HIS A 81 3.83 10.41 -8.01
C HIS A 81 3.59 9.53 -6.79
N GLY A 82 4.00 9.99 -5.60
CA GLY A 82 3.77 9.21 -4.39
C GLY A 82 3.77 10.06 -3.14
N PHE A 83 2.87 9.75 -2.22
CA PHE A 83 2.87 10.33 -0.89
C PHE A 83 2.34 9.36 0.16
N ASN A 84 2.97 9.46 1.33
CA ASN A 84 2.57 8.74 2.53
C ASN A 84 1.64 9.63 3.35
N THR A 85 0.64 9.02 3.99
CA THR A 85 -0.38 9.75 4.74
C THR A 85 -0.33 9.37 6.22
N VAL A 86 -1.07 10.10 7.05
CA VAL A 86 -1.30 9.75 8.45
C VAL A 86 -2.02 8.40 8.53
N HIS A 87 -1.76 7.66 9.60
CA HIS A 87 -2.30 6.31 9.84
C HIS A 87 -3.83 6.25 9.67
N GLY A 88 -4.28 5.34 8.82
CA GLY A 88 -5.69 5.16 8.49
C GLY A 88 -6.31 6.26 7.63
N ARG A 89 -5.55 7.22 7.12
CA ARG A 89 -6.09 8.37 6.37
C ARG A 89 -5.83 8.32 4.85
N MET A 90 -5.16 7.29 4.38
CA MET A 90 -4.86 7.14 2.96
C MET A 90 -6.11 7.27 2.07
N PRO A 91 -7.27 6.63 2.36
CA PRO A 91 -8.44 6.74 1.49
C PRO A 91 -9.00 8.16 1.37
N SER A 92 -8.93 8.93 2.46
CA SER A 92 -9.41 10.33 2.46
C SER A 92 -8.49 11.24 1.65
N VAL A 93 -7.18 11.11 1.83
CA VAL A 93 -6.19 11.89 1.09
C VAL A 93 -6.23 11.54 -0.40
N LEU A 94 -6.34 10.24 -0.73
CA LEU A 94 -6.47 9.78 -2.10
C LEU A 94 -7.76 10.30 -2.74
N THR A 95 -8.87 10.33 -2.00
CA THR A 95 -10.11 10.94 -2.48
C THR A 95 -9.90 12.39 -2.89
N GLY A 96 -9.22 13.17 -2.04
CA GLY A 96 -8.90 14.58 -2.34
C GLY A 96 -7.97 14.72 -3.55
N ALA A 97 -6.95 13.89 -3.65
CA ALA A 97 -6.02 13.88 -4.78
C ALA A 97 -6.74 13.53 -6.10
N ASN A 98 -7.63 12.52 -6.08
CA ASN A 98 -8.43 12.15 -7.25
C ASN A 98 -9.39 13.26 -7.69
N LEU A 99 -9.96 14.00 -6.75
CA LEU A 99 -10.81 15.15 -7.07
C LEU A 99 -10.01 16.31 -7.67
N ALA A 100 -8.78 16.50 -7.21
CA ALA A 100 -7.89 17.56 -7.70
C ALA A 100 -7.32 17.25 -9.09
N ASN A 101 -7.03 16.00 -9.38
CA ASN A 101 -6.55 15.58 -10.70
C ASN A 101 -7.13 14.21 -11.07
N ARG A 102 -8.07 14.20 -12.00
CA ARG A 102 -8.77 12.99 -12.47
C ARG A 102 -8.05 12.25 -13.58
N ASP A 103 -6.97 12.81 -14.12
CA ASP A 103 -6.23 12.24 -15.24
C ASP A 103 -5.20 11.20 -14.79
N LEU A 104 -4.91 11.13 -13.48
CA LEU A 104 -4.00 10.16 -12.91
C LEU A 104 -4.72 8.85 -12.54
N ILE A 105 -3.96 7.76 -12.61
CA ILE A 105 -4.35 6.45 -12.11
C ILE A 105 -3.92 6.37 -10.65
N TYR A 106 -4.86 6.07 -9.74
CA TYR A 106 -4.62 6.08 -8.31
C TYR A 106 -4.47 4.66 -7.75
N LEU A 107 -3.34 4.40 -7.10
CA LEU A 107 -3.07 3.16 -6.37
C LEU A 107 -2.94 3.48 -4.88
N GLY A 108 -3.83 2.98 -4.05
CA GLY A 108 -3.73 3.04 -2.61
C GLY A 108 -3.25 1.71 -2.05
N VAL A 109 -2.14 1.70 -1.29
CA VAL A 109 -1.63 0.50 -0.63
C VAL A 109 -1.63 0.71 0.87
N SER A 110 -2.24 -0.22 1.60
CA SER A 110 -2.41 -0.11 3.05
C SER A 110 -2.44 -1.48 3.70
N GLY A 111 -2.06 -1.57 4.96
CA GLY A 111 -2.21 -2.80 5.75
C GLY A 111 -3.61 -2.96 6.31
N ASP A 112 -3.89 -4.16 6.80
CA ASP A 112 -5.15 -4.50 7.46
C ASP A 112 -5.39 -3.66 8.71
N GLY A 113 -4.39 -3.47 9.55
CA GLY A 113 -4.50 -2.59 10.72
C GLY A 113 -4.73 -1.12 10.36
N ASP A 114 -4.09 -0.65 9.31
CA ASP A 114 -4.27 0.71 8.79
C ASP A 114 -5.66 0.90 8.19
N SER A 115 -6.17 -0.08 7.43
CA SER A 115 -7.45 -0.02 6.72
C SER A 115 -8.63 -0.46 7.58
N ALA A 116 -8.56 -1.66 8.18
CA ALA A 116 -9.70 -2.31 8.85
C ALA A 116 -9.81 -1.98 10.34
N SER A 117 -8.79 -1.38 10.95
CA SER A 117 -8.85 -0.90 12.33
C SER A 117 -8.88 0.62 12.37
N ILE A 118 -7.71 1.29 12.38
CA ILE A 118 -7.60 2.75 12.56
C ILE A 118 -8.34 3.52 11.45
N GLY A 119 -8.28 3.04 10.22
CA GLY A 119 -8.85 3.70 9.05
C GLY A 119 -10.22 3.19 8.61
N PHE A 120 -10.90 2.34 9.40
CA PHE A 120 -12.10 1.66 8.93
C PHE A 120 -13.18 2.60 8.40
N GLY A 121 -13.46 3.70 9.10
CA GLY A 121 -14.42 4.70 8.63
C GLY A 121 -14.02 5.34 7.29
N GLN A 122 -12.74 5.62 7.09
CA GLN A 122 -12.22 6.20 5.84
C GLN A 122 -12.31 5.19 4.70
N PHE A 123 -11.94 3.94 4.97
CA PHE A 123 -12.01 2.83 4.03
C PHE A 123 -13.47 2.59 3.59
N ALA A 124 -14.39 2.41 4.54
CA ALA A 124 -15.81 2.19 4.26
C ALA A 124 -16.43 3.34 3.45
N HIS A 125 -16.11 4.57 3.80
CA HIS A 125 -16.63 5.74 3.07
C HIS A 125 -16.00 5.92 1.68
N ALA A 126 -14.75 5.53 1.46
CA ALA A 126 -14.15 5.55 0.13
C ALA A 126 -14.83 4.55 -0.81
N ILE A 127 -15.11 3.32 -0.30
CA ILE A 127 -15.87 2.31 -1.05
C ILE A 127 -17.28 2.82 -1.35
N ARG A 128 -17.99 3.34 -0.34
CA ARG A 128 -19.35 3.87 -0.51
C ARG A 128 -19.43 4.98 -1.56
N ARG A 129 -18.40 5.81 -1.66
CA ARG A 129 -18.32 6.89 -2.66
C ARG A 129 -17.93 6.41 -4.05
N GLY A 130 -17.45 5.17 -4.19
CA GLY A 130 -16.96 4.67 -5.47
C GLY A 130 -15.79 5.50 -6.01
N VAL A 131 -14.83 5.85 -5.15
CA VAL A 131 -13.67 6.64 -5.57
C VAL A 131 -12.89 5.86 -6.62
N ASN A 132 -12.55 6.52 -7.74
CA ASN A 132 -11.82 5.90 -8.84
C ASN A 132 -10.36 5.63 -8.43
N MET A 133 -10.13 4.48 -7.82
CA MET A 133 -8.82 4.02 -7.36
C MET A 133 -8.76 2.50 -7.31
N VAL A 134 -7.56 1.96 -7.40
CA VAL A 134 -7.26 0.59 -6.97
C VAL A 134 -6.81 0.65 -5.51
N TYR A 135 -7.53 0.00 -4.62
CA TYR A 135 -7.20 -0.08 -3.19
C TYR A 135 -6.68 -1.48 -2.86
N ILE A 136 -5.42 -1.58 -2.50
CA ILE A 136 -4.74 -2.84 -2.15
C ILE A 136 -4.58 -2.89 -0.64
N VAL A 137 -5.17 -3.90 0.00
CA VAL A 137 -4.99 -4.19 1.43
C VAL A 137 -4.02 -5.37 1.56
N GLU A 138 -2.84 -5.10 2.07
CA GLU A 138 -1.84 -6.13 2.39
C GLU A 138 -2.13 -6.68 3.79
N ASN A 139 -2.97 -7.73 3.83
CA ASN A 139 -3.46 -8.32 5.07
C ASN A 139 -2.48 -9.38 5.60
N ASN A 140 -1.84 -9.07 6.71
CA ASN A 140 -0.98 -10.00 7.44
C ASN A 140 -1.46 -10.29 8.87
N GLY A 141 -2.65 -9.80 9.26
CA GLY A 141 -3.24 -10.03 10.57
C GLY A 141 -2.53 -9.33 11.73
N VAL A 142 -1.65 -8.35 11.46
CA VAL A 142 -0.82 -7.79 12.53
C VAL A 142 -0.32 -6.37 12.20
N TYR A 143 -0.14 -5.55 13.25
CA TYR A 143 0.67 -4.32 13.16
C TYR A 143 2.17 -4.70 13.23
N GLY A 144 2.74 -5.12 12.10
CA GLY A 144 4.11 -5.65 12.06
C GLY A 144 5.19 -4.61 12.36
N LEU A 145 5.05 -3.38 11.86
CA LEU A 145 6.04 -2.30 12.06
C LEU A 145 6.23 -1.94 13.53
N THR A 146 5.16 -1.98 14.32
CA THR A 146 5.14 -1.66 15.75
C THR A 146 5.37 -2.87 16.66
N LYS A 147 5.90 -3.96 16.12
CA LYS A 147 6.32 -5.20 16.79
C LYS A 147 5.22 -6.19 17.16
N GLY A 148 4.07 -6.17 16.46
CA GLY A 148 3.16 -7.30 16.45
C GLY A 148 1.95 -7.19 17.38
N GLN A 149 1.30 -6.04 17.41
CA GLN A 149 -0.04 -5.91 17.98
C GLN A 149 -1.05 -6.59 17.05
N PHE A 150 -2.12 -7.11 17.61
CA PHE A 150 -3.22 -7.66 16.82
C PHE A 150 -3.93 -6.57 16.03
N SER A 151 -4.27 -6.88 14.79
CA SER A 151 -5.15 -6.06 13.96
C SER A 151 -6.58 -6.59 14.02
N ALA A 152 -7.52 -5.87 13.43
CA ALA A 152 -8.91 -6.31 13.33
C ALA A 152 -9.11 -7.62 12.53
N THR A 153 -8.11 -8.04 11.78
CA THR A 153 -8.13 -9.27 10.97
C THR A 153 -7.30 -10.41 11.57
N SER A 154 -6.77 -10.22 12.78
CA SER A 154 -6.02 -11.27 13.47
C SER A 154 -6.93 -12.43 13.86
N ASP A 155 -6.52 -13.66 13.61
CA ASP A 155 -7.32 -14.84 13.95
C ASP A 155 -7.50 -15.01 15.47
N PRO A 156 -8.67 -15.44 15.96
CA PRO A 156 -8.85 -15.85 17.36
C PRO A 156 -7.86 -16.98 17.69
N GLY A 157 -7.29 -16.90 18.88
CA GLY A 157 -6.29 -17.86 19.34
C GLY A 157 -4.88 -17.65 18.78
N SER A 158 -4.66 -16.71 17.87
CA SER A 158 -3.32 -16.33 17.43
C SER A 158 -2.50 -15.79 18.60
N LYS A 159 -1.17 -16.01 18.57
CA LYS A 159 -0.26 -15.59 19.63
C LYS A 159 0.70 -14.53 19.13
N SER A 160 0.78 -13.43 19.87
CA SER A 160 1.82 -12.42 19.62
C SER A 160 3.22 -12.95 20.01
N LYS A 161 4.27 -12.29 19.52
CA LYS A 161 5.65 -12.60 19.96
C LYS A 161 5.87 -12.50 21.46
N ARG A 162 5.03 -11.76 22.19
CA ARG A 162 5.07 -11.62 23.64
C ARG A 162 4.26 -12.69 24.39
N GLY A 163 3.71 -13.67 23.67
CA GLY A 163 2.90 -14.75 24.25
C GLY A 163 1.45 -14.38 24.56
N VAL A 164 1.04 -13.15 24.28
CA VAL A 164 -0.38 -12.73 24.43
C VAL A 164 -1.21 -13.45 23.38
N VAL A 165 -2.33 -14.02 23.79
CA VAL A 165 -3.30 -14.70 22.93
C VAL A 165 -4.39 -13.74 22.53
N ASN A 166 -4.79 -13.76 21.26
CA ASN A 166 -5.96 -13.05 20.77
C ASN A 166 -7.22 -13.84 21.14
N HIS A 167 -7.92 -13.39 22.14
CA HIS A 167 -9.09 -14.11 22.68
C HIS A 167 -10.40 -13.70 22.00
N ASP A 168 -10.46 -12.50 21.41
CA ASP A 168 -11.72 -11.97 20.89
C ASP A 168 -11.49 -11.16 19.61
N GLN A 169 -12.17 -11.55 18.56
CA GLN A 169 -12.28 -10.78 17.31
C GLN A 169 -13.59 -10.00 17.21
N SER A 170 -14.56 -10.27 18.10
CA SER A 170 -15.90 -9.69 17.99
C SER A 170 -15.92 -8.19 18.29
N CYS A 171 -14.88 -7.67 18.93
CA CYS A 171 -14.80 -6.27 19.31
C CYS A 171 -13.85 -5.48 18.39
N LEU A 172 -14.33 -5.04 17.25
CA LEU A 172 -13.66 -4.01 16.44
C LEU A 172 -13.32 -2.75 17.29
N LEU A 173 -14.01 -2.56 18.40
CA LEU A 173 -13.81 -1.47 19.35
C LEU A 173 -12.59 -1.68 20.24
N TYR A 174 -12.08 -2.91 20.40
CA TYR A 174 -10.86 -3.17 21.17
C TYR A 174 -9.61 -2.52 20.53
N THR A 175 -9.64 -2.28 19.24
CA THR A 175 -8.61 -1.54 18.51
C THR A 175 -8.95 -0.06 18.31
N SER A 176 -10.12 0.37 18.76
CA SER A 176 -10.57 1.77 18.76
C SER A 176 -9.98 2.54 19.96
N PRO A 177 -9.72 3.84 19.82
CA PRO A 177 -9.09 4.64 20.90
C PRO A 177 -9.96 4.90 22.14
N SER A 178 -11.17 4.37 22.20
CA SER A 178 -12.05 4.54 23.37
C SER A 178 -12.18 3.24 24.17
N PRO A 179 -11.56 3.14 25.37
CA PRO A 179 -11.71 1.96 26.23
C PRO A 179 -13.06 1.87 26.94
N ARG A 180 -14.01 2.77 26.69
CA ARG A 180 -15.29 2.82 27.41
C ARG A 180 -16.37 1.90 26.85
N ASP A 181 -16.18 1.35 25.65
CA ASP A 181 -17.22 0.60 24.96
C ASP A 181 -17.03 -0.93 25.07
N CYS A 182 -16.08 -1.39 25.88
CA CYS A 182 -15.79 -2.80 26.14
C CYS A 182 -16.13 -3.25 27.57
N SER A 183 -17.04 -2.56 28.24
CA SER A 183 -17.56 -2.97 29.57
C SER A 183 -18.95 -3.59 29.49
#